data_750f6a15cbc35f06298ff5979c74fbf9
#
_entry.id   750f6a15cbc35f06298ff5979c74fbf9
#
_cell.length_a   1.000
_cell.length_b   1.000
_cell.length_c   1.000
_cell.angle_alpha   90.00
_cell.angle_beta   90.00
_cell.angle_gamma   90.00
#
_symmetry.space_group_name_H-M   'P 1'
#
loop_
_entity.id
_entity.type
_entity.pdbx_description
1 polymer ?
#
loop_
_entity_poly.entity_id
_entity_poly.type
_entity_poly.pdbx_seq_one_letter_code
_entity_poly.pdbx_strand_id
1 'polypeptide(L)'
;MMNGKFGALAAALLLASACGGGGSGGAASTIVLGAPLGLTGSLSKESALTQQGYNLWLDWINHQGGINVNGVKHPVTIKYYDDTSAANQSAVLMQKLITTDHAQFLLGPYGSGATATDAAIAEQNQIPMVEANGAAQSIFNQGYKYTFGVLSPANKYLEGVIDMAATLNPKPTTLAMLSADDNFSLEVADAINTYAPTKGINVVLYKKYKNGATNLVAEVQAAKAVHPDMVLNSGHLQEAIAINKAAKEQQLNAKIFAYSVGPSTPDFISSLGKDANYVYGGSQWTPQVKYTPEFYLSVSDYVAAYKAKYPGLGDPDYHVAESTAACLALQRAIENAKSLDPKKVRDALAALDVVTFFGRIKFDSRGINIYKPMVVEQIQDGVHHTVFPPEVADAQPKYPTPNWDQR
;
A
#
# COMPACT_ATOMS: atom_id res chain seq x y z
N MET A 1 61.93 -34.64 -73.17
CA MET A 1 62.24 -36.07 -72.81
C MET A 1 61.46 -36.32 -71.51
N MET A 2 60.75 -37.39 -71.53
CA MET A 2 60.16 -38.16 -70.41
C MET A 2 58.94 -37.63 -69.66
N ASN A 3 57.87 -38.36 -69.99
CA ASN A 3 56.55 -38.42 -69.42
C ASN A 3 56.55 -38.88 -67.96
N GLY A 4 55.60 -38.34 -67.22
CA GLY A 4 55.21 -38.85 -65.90
C GLY A 4 53.67 -38.71 -65.76
N LYS A 5 53.00 -39.84 -65.77
CA LYS A 5 51.52 -39.94 -65.61
C LYS A 5 51.13 -39.74 -64.14
N PHE A 6 50.20 -38.91 -63.86
CA PHE A 6 49.49 -38.77 -62.55
C PHE A 6 48.16 -39.47 -62.58
N GLY A 7 47.99 -40.46 -61.69
CA GLY A 7 46.73 -41.11 -61.42
C GLY A 7 45.95 -40.30 -60.40
N ALA A 8 44.68 -40.06 -60.73
CA ALA A 8 43.74 -39.39 -59.87
C ALA A 8 43.09 -40.36 -58.89
N LEU A 9 43.30 -40.12 -57.59
CA LEU A 9 42.59 -40.81 -56.50
C LEU A 9 41.39 -39.94 -56.12
N ALA A 10 40.17 -40.40 -56.38
CA ALA A 10 38.97 -39.75 -55.93
C ALA A 10 38.68 -40.12 -54.48
N ALA A 11 38.81 -39.15 -53.56
CA ALA A 11 38.36 -39.27 -52.19
C ALA A 11 36.93 -38.79 -52.06
N ALA A 12 35.99 -39.71 -51.78
CA ALA A 12 34.61 -39.41 -51.46
C ALA A 12 34.52 -38.86 -50.03
N LEU A 13 34.22 -37.56 -49.89
CA LEU A 13 33.85 -36.97 -48.60
C LEU A 13 32.35 -37.23 -48.33
N LEU A 14 32.09 -38.07 -47.35
CA LEU A 14 30.78 -38.22 -46.71
C LEU A 14 30.54 -37.00 -45.84
N LEU A 15 29.70 -36.07 -46.29
CA LEU A 15 29.12 -35.01 -45.50
C LEU A 15 28.05 -35.61 -44.55
N ALA A 16 28.40 -35.86 -43.31
CA ALA A 16 27.45 -36.10 -42.23
C ALA A 16 26.75 -34.77 -41.87
N SER A 17 25.53 -34.58 -42.39
CA SER A 17 24.66 -33.50 -41.91
C SER A 17 24.23 -33.78 -40.50
N ALA A 18 24.96 -33.21 -39.52
CA ALA A 18 24.45 -33.11 -38.16
C ALA A 18 23.35 -32.08 -38.11
N CYS A 19 22.07 -32.54 -38.16
CA CYS A 19 20.92 -31.73 -37.73
C CYS A 19 21.05 -31.42 -36.23
N GLY A 20 21.86 -30.39 -35.90
CA GLY A 20 21.80 -29.75 -34.62
C GLY A 20 20.50 -28.97 -34.54
N GLY A 21 19.48 -29.53 -33.94
CA GLY A 21 18.26 -28.79 -33.54
C GLY A 21 18.65 -27.71 -32.53
N GLY A 22 19.11 -26.57 -33.04
CA GLY A 22 19.19 -25.33 -32.25
C GLY A 22 17.78 -24.89 -31.97
N GLY A 23 17.23 -25.26 -30.80
CA GLY A 23 16.07 -24.59 -30.29
C GLY A 23 16.39 -23.11 -30.19
N SER A 24 15.79 -22.30 -31.06
CA SER A 24 15.76 -20.86 -30.92
C SER A 24 14.99 -20.57 -29.65
N GLY A 25 15.68 -20.47 -28.52
CA GLY A 25 15.16 -19.90 -27.30
C GLY A 25 14.87 -18.42 -27.58
N GLY A 26 13.71 -18.14 -28.18
CA GLY A 26 13.22 -16.77 -28.26
C GLY A 26 13.20 -16.19 -26.86
N ALA A 27 13.77 -14.98 -26.69
CA ALA A 27 13.68 -14.28 -25.41
C ALA A 27 12.22 -14.25 -24.94
N ALA A 28 12.01 -14.61 -23.68
CA ALA A 28 10.66 -14.59 -23.11
C ALA A 28 10.08 -13.18 -23.21
N SER A 29 8.79 -13.10 -23.58
CA SER A 29 8.10 -11.80 -23.67
C SER A 29 8.07 -11.11 -22.32
N THR A 30 8.26 -9.77 -22.33
CA THR A 30 8.15 -8.95 -21.12
C THR A 30 6.70 -8.89 -20.66
N ILE A 31 6.47 -9.07 -19.34
CA ILE A 31 5.17 -8.83 -18.73
C ILE A 31 5.02 -7.32 -18.49
N VAL A 32 3.97 -6.72 -19.01
CA VAL A 32 3.66 -5.30 -18.85
C VAL A 32 2.59 -5.14 -17.77
N LEU A 33 2.89 -4.41 -16.71
CA LEU A 33 1.95 -4.00 -15.69
C LEU A 33 1.56 -2.53 -15.92
N GLY A 34 0.31 -2.18 -15.62
CA GLY A 34 -0.19 -0.80 -15.69
C GLY A 34 -0.53 -0.26 -14.30
N ALA A 35 -0.12 1.00 -13.99
CA ALA A 35 -0.41 1.67 -12.73
C ALA A 35 -0.62 3.17 -12.96
N PRO A 36 -1.85 3.70 -12.93
CA PRO A 36 -2.06 5.13 -12.77
C PRO A 36 -1.74 5.52 -11.32
N LEU A 37 -1.13 6.68 -11.11
CA LEU A 37 -0.76 7.18 -9.78
C LEU A 37 -0.93 8.70 -9.76
N GLY A 38 -1.38 9.25 -8.64
CA GLY A 38 -1.46 10.69 -8.42
C GLY A 38 -0.08 11.30 -8.15
N LEU A 39 0.83 11.29 -9.13
CA LEU A 39 2.19 11.79 -8.96
C LEU A 39 2.24 13.31 -8.79
N THR A 40 1.17 14.01 -9.16
CA THR A 40 0.89 15.41 -8.84
C THR A 40 -0.46 15.56 -8.14
N GLY A 41 -0.77 16.74 -7.60
CA GLY A 41 -2.01 17.00 -6.88
C GLY A 41 -1.93 16.70 -5.38
N SER A 42 -3.10 16.59 -4.72
CA SER A 42 -3.21 16.55 -3.26
C SER A 42 -2.68 15.25 -2.62
N LEU A 43 -2.64 14.15 -3.37
CA LEU A 43 -2.21 12.82 -2.91
C LEU A 43 -0.81 12.43 -3.42
N SER A 44 -0.03 13.42 -3.91
CA SER A 44 1.24 13.13 -4.59
C SER A 44 2.30 12.55 -3.67
N LYS A 45 2.27 12.86 -2.38
CA LYS A 45 3.24 12.34 -1.41
C LYS A 45 3.05 10.84 -1.17
N GLU A 46 1.82 10.45 -0.88
CA GLU A 46 1.46 9.04 -0.66
C GLU A 46 1.59 8.22 -1.95
N SER A 47 1.21 8.79 -3.10
CA SER A 47 1.41 8.15 -4.41
C SER A 47 2.88 7.92 -4.74
N ALA A 48 3.77 8.83 -4.34
CA ALA A 48 5.21 8.64 -4.49
C ALA A 48 5.72 7.46 -3.63
N LEU A 49 5.21 7.28 -2.41
CA LEU A 49 5.52 6.13 -1.56
C LEU A 49 4.99 4.83 -2.19
N THR A 50 3.79 4.85 -2.76
CA THR A 50 3.24 3.72 -3.54
C THR A 50 4.17 3.34 -4.68
N GLN A 51 4.63 4.31 -5.47
CA GLN A 51 5.55 4.08 -6.59
C GLN A 51 6.89 3.50 -6.11
N GLN A 52 7.40 3.96 -4.96
CA GLN A 52 8.63 3.41 -4.37
C GLN A 52 8.49 1.92 -4.07
N GLY A 53 7.37 1.49 -3.50
CA GLY A 53 7.10 0.08 -3.22
C GLY A 53 7.02 -0.78 -4.47
N TYR A 54 6.32 -0.32 -5.51
CA TYR A 54 6.27 -1.00 -6.81
C TYR A 54 7.65 -1.11 -7.45
N ASN A 55 8.42 -0.04 -7.45
CA ASN A 55 9.76 -0.02 -8.03
C ASN A 55 10.78 -0.85 -7.24
N LEU A 56 10.63 -0.97 -5.91
CA LEU A 56 11.49 -1.82 -5.10
C LEU A 56 11.32 -3.30 -5.48
N TRP A 57 10.06 -3.76 -5.60
CA TRP A 57 9.78 -5.10 -6.09
C TRP A 57 10.21 -5.30 -7.55
N LEU A 58 9.99 -4.32 -8.43
CA LEU A 58 10.34 -4.41 -9.85
C LEU A 58 11.83 -4.66 -10.06
N ASP A 59 12.67 -3.93 -9.34
CA ASP A 59 14.12 -4.14 -9.40
C ASP A 59 14.48 -5.53 -8.91
N TRP A 60 13.93 -5.94 -7.76
CA TRP A 60 14.21 -7.24 -7.19
C TRP A 60 13.80 -8.38 -8.14
N ILE A 61 12.59 -8.37 -8.67
CA ILE A 61 12.11 -9.45 -9.55
C ILE A 61 12.91 -9.54 -10.85
N ASN A 62 13.30 -8.40 -11.42
CA ASN A 62 14.12 -8.40 -12.64
C ASN A 62 15.56 -8.86 -12.37
N HIS A 63 16.12 -8.59 -11.20
CA HIS A 63 17.41 -9.18 -10.79
C HIS A 63 17.32 -10.71 -10.63
N GLN A 64 16.13 -11.25 -10.32
CA GLN A 64 15.87 -12.69 -10.30
C GLN A 64 15.60 -13.26 -11.72
N GLY A 65 15.68 -12.43 -12.77
CA GLY A 65 15.41 -12.78 -14.17
C GLY A 65 13.94 -12.67 -14.56
N GLY A 66 13.06 -12.15 -13.69
CA GLY A 66 11.63 -11.96 -13.95
C GLY A 66 10.75 -13.02 -13.30
N ILE A 67 9.42 -12.92 -13.54
CA ILE A 67 8.41 -13.85 -13.01
C ILE A 67 8.52 -15.20 -13.72
N ASN A 68 8.48 -16.28 -12.95
CA ASN A 68 8.52 -17.63 -13.49
C ASN A 68 7.12 -18.09 -13.92
N VAL A 69 6.91 -18.23 -15.23
CA VAL A 69 5.69 -18.76 -15.81
C VAL A 69 5.98 -20.13 -16.41
N ASN A 70 5.57 -21.19 -15.75
CA ASN A 70 5.77 -22.59 -16.17
C ASN A 70 7.22 -22.92 -16.57
N GLY A 71 8.20 -22.46 -15.76
CA GLY A 71 9.63 -22.73 -15.99
C GLY A 71 10.36 -21.68 -16.83
N VAL A 72 9.64 -20.73 -17.45
CA VAL A 72 10.22 -19.64 -18.23
C VAL A 72 10.18 -18.34 -17.42
N LYS A 73 11.33 -17.66 -17.32
CA LYS A 73 11.45 -16.36 -16.65
C LYS A 73 11.07 -15.23 -17.62
N HIS A 74 10.10 -14.42 -17.22
CA HIS A 74 9.60 -13.27 -17.96
C HIS A 74 10.02 -11.97 -17.26
N PRO A 75 10.85 -11.12 -17.89
CA PRO A 75 11.12 -9.78 -17.38
C PRO A 75 9.81 -8.99 -17.20
N VAL A 76 9.83 -8.04 -16.26
CA VAL A 76 8.65 -7.21 -15.95
C VAL A 76 8.94 -5.75 -16.22
N THR A 77 7.94 -5.01 -16.69
CA THR A 77 7.95 -3.55 -16.74
C THR A 77 6.66 -3.00 -16.15
N ILE A 78 6.71 -1.82 -15.52
CA ILE A 78 5.53 -1.10 -15.04
C ILE A 78 5.40 0.19 -15.83
N LYS A 79 4.24 0.42 -16.42
CA LYS A 79 3.88 1.66 -17.11
C LYS A 79 3.09 2.53 -16.14
N TYR A 80 3.58 3.73 -15.88
CA TYR A 80 2.95 4.71 -15.01
C TYR A 80 2.34 5.85 -15.83
N TYR A 81 1.20 6.35 -15.37
CA TYR A 81 0.62 7.63 -15.79
C TYR A 81 0.26 8.45 -14.56
N ASP A 82 0.42 9.77 -14.64
CA ASP A 82 0.00 10.71 -13.60
C ASP A 82 -1.50 11.02 -13.76
N ASP A 83 -2.29 10.60 -12.79
CA ASP A 83 -3.74 10.88 -12.74
C ASP A 83 -4.07 12.21 -12.05
N THR A 84 -3.06 12.96 -11.63
CA THR A 84 -3.18 14.27 -10.96
C THR A 84 -4.02 14.24 -9.68
N SER A 85 -4.09 13.10 -9.00
CA SER A 85 -4.93 12.83 -7.83
C SER A 85 -6.44 12.94 -8.11
N ALA A 86 -6.84 12.69 -9.36
CA ALA A 86 -8.23 12.80 -9.82
C ALA A 86 -8.78 11.43 -10.26
N ALA A 87 -9.77 10.91 -9.53
CA ALA A 87 -10.32 9.57 -9.75
C ALA A 87 -10.86 9.32 -11.18
N ASN A 88 -11.52 10.33 -11.78
CA ASN A 88 -12.00 10.24 -13.15
C ASN A 88 -10.88 10.18 -14.18
N GLN A 89 -9.77 10.87 -13.92
CA GLN A 89 -8.57 10.82 -14.76
C GLN A 89 -7.87 9.47 -14.63
N SER A 90 -7.82 8.90 -13.43
CA SER A 90 -7.27 7.55 -13.18
C SER A 90 -7.96 6.51 -14.07
N ALA A 91 -9.31 6.48 -14.09
CA ALA A 91 -10.06 5.56 -14.92
C ALA A 91 -9.74 5.69 -16.43
N VAL A 92 -9.61 6.92 -16.94
CA VAL A 92 -9.22 7.17 -18.35
C VAL A 92 -7.83 6.61 -18.63
N LEU A 93 -6.89 6.83 -17.71
CA LEU A 93 -5.51 6.36 -17.85
C LEU A 93 -5.41 4.83 -17.67
N MET A 94 -6.20 4.25 -16.77
CA MET A 94 -6.30 2.78 -16.63
C MET A 94 -6.78 2.14 -17.93
N GLN A 95 -7.82 2.69 -18.55
CA GLN A 95 -8.29 2.22 -19.85
C GLN A 95 -7.20 2.35 -20.93
N LYS A 96 -6.44 3.44 -20.94
CA LYS A 96 -5.31 3.66 -21.87
C LYS A 96 -4.19 2.63 -21.65
N LEU A 97 -3.81 2.34 -20.40
CA LEU A 97 -2.83 1.31 -20.08
C LEU A 97 -3.21 -0.05 -20.66
N ILE A 98 -4.50 -0.39 -20.64
CA ILE A 98 -5.02 -1.65 -21.20
C ILE A 98 -4.99 -1.63 -22.73
N THR A 99 -5.58 -0.60 -23.34
CA THR A 99 -5.87 -0.61 -24.78
C THR A 99 -4.72 -0.16 -25.65
N THR A 100 -3.85 0.73 -25.15
CA THR A 100 -2.74 1.34 -25.89
C THR A 100 -1.40 0.73 -25.49
N ASP A 101 -1.15 0.58 -24.18
CA ASP A 101 0.11 0.06 -23.69
C ASP A 101 0.09 -1.47 -23.50
N HIS A 102 -1.06 -2.11 -23.73
CA HIS A 102 -1.27 -3.56 -23.64
C HIS A 102 -0.83 -4.14 -22.29
N ALA A 103 -1.14 -3.43 -21.20
CA ALA A 103 -0.91 -3.94 -19.85
C ALA A 103 -1.67 -5.26 -19.64
N GLN A 104 -0.93 -6.29 -19.25
CA GLN A 104 -1.49 -7.63 -19.05
C GLN A 104 -2.13 -7.79 -17.69
N PHE A 105 -1.63 -7.03 -16.69
CA PHE A 105 -2.15 -6.97 -15.33
C PHE A 105 -2.02 -5.54 -14.80
N LEU A 106 -2.78 -5.25 -13.74
CA LEU A 106 -2.92 -3.90 -13.21
C LEU A 106 -2.48 -3.84 -11.74
N LEU A 107 -1.85 -2.74 -11.38
CA LEU A 107 -1.60 -2.34 -10.00
C LEU A 107 -2.47 -1.13 -9.68
N GLY A 108 -3.04 -1.10 -8.48
CA GLY A 108 -3.94 -0.04 -8.06
C GLY A 108 -3.25 1.31 -7.87
N PRO A 109 -4.01 2.40 -7.95
CA PRO A 109 -3.55 3.74 -7.58
C PRO A 109 -3.50 3.92 -6.05
N TYR A 110 -3.00 5.08 -5.59
CA TYR A 110 -3.23 5.49 -4.22
C TYR A 110 -4.64 6.09 -4.06
N GLY A 111 -5.31 5.69 -2.96
CA GLY A 111 -6.57 6.24 -2.51
C GLY A 111 -7.82 5.53 -3.06
N SER A 112 -8.79 5.35 -2.17
CA SER A 112 -10.01 4.56 -2.45
C SER A 112 -10.88 5.14 -3.56
N GLY A 113 -10.88 6.47 -3.74
CA GLY A 113 -11.65 7.12 -4.80
C GLY A 113 -11.19 6.72 -6.20
N ALA A 114 -9.89 6.77 -6.47
CA ALA A 114 -9.30 6.33 -7.73
C ALA A 114 -9.40 4.81 -7.90
N THR A 115 -9.10 4.04 -6.85
CA THR A 115 -9.23 2.58 -6.87
C THR A 115 -10.65 2.13 -7.24
N ALA A 116 -11.69 2.82 -6.75
CA ALA A 116 -13.08 2.47 -7.06
C ALA A 116 -13.41 2.62 -8.56
N THR A 117 -12.91 3.67 -9.20
CA THR A 117 -13.11 3.88 -10.64
C THR A 117 -12.28 2.90 -11.47
N ASP A 118 -11.06 2.62 -11.06
CA ASP A 118 -10.15 1.69 -11.74
C ASP A 118 -10.61 0.23 -11.62
N ALA A 119 -11.19 -0.14 -10.48
CA ALA A 119 -11.81 -1.45 -10.28
C ALA A 119 -12.92 -1.75 -11.29
N ALA A 120 -13.73 -0.74 -11.63
CA ALA A 120 -14.77 -0.88 -12.66
C ALA A 120 -14.16 -1.13 -14.05
N ILE A 121 -13.05 -0.45 -14.38
CA ILE A 121 -12.31 -0.66 -15.64
C ILE A 121 -11.65 -2.05 -15.67
N ALA A 122 -11.04 -2.48 -14.58
CA ALA A 122 -10.45 -3.82 -14.45
C ALA A 122 -11.51 -4.93 -14.65
N GLU A 123 -12.68 -4.79 -14.02
CA GLU A 123 -13.81 -5.72 -14.16
C GLU A 123 -14.34 -5.75 -15.61
N GLN A 124 -14.57 -4.59 -16.21
CA GLN A 124 -15.08 -4.48 -17.60
C GLN A 124 -14.15 -5.16 -18.61
N ASN A 125 -12.84 -5.04 -18.42
CA ASN A 125 -11.84 -5.63 -19.31
C ASN A 125 -11.43 -7.05 -18.89
N GLN A 126 -11.92 -7.56 -17.77
CA GLN A 126 -11.55 -8.85 -17.18
C GLN A 126 -10.04 -9.03 -16.98
N ILE A 127 -9.37 -7.98 -16.53
CA ILE A 127 -7.93 -7.97 -16.25
C ILE A 127 -7.73 -7.83 -14.74
N PRO A 128 -7.01 -8.75 -14.08
CA PRO A 128 -6.76 -8.66 -12.65
C PRO A 128 -6.02 -7.36 -12.27
N MET A 129 -6.57 -6.66 -11.28
CA MET A 129 -5.96 -5.55 -10.59
C MET A 129 -5.67 -5.96 -9.15
N VAL A 130 -4.41 -5.87 -8.73
CA VAL A 130 -4.04 -5.98 -7.32
C VAL A 130 -3.76 -4.59 -6.80
N GLU A 131 -4.58 -4.19 -5.84
CA GLU A 131 -4.50 -2.88 -5.28
C GLU A 131 -3.82 -2.90 -3.89
N ALA A 132 -3.11 -1.82 -3.58
CA ALA A 132 -2.29 -1.69 -2.41
C ALA A 132 -2.84 -0.66 -1.40
N ASN A 133 -3.51 0.40 -1.89
CA ASN A 133 -3.75 1.62 -1.11
C ASN A 133 -5.22 2.10 -1.14
N GLY A 134 -6.14 1.25 -1.58
CA GLY A 134 -7.57 1.53 -1.63
C GLY A 134 -8.35 0.73 -0.59
N ALA A 135 -8.38 1.17 0.67
CA ALA A 135 -8.90 0.41 1.80
C ALA A 135 -10.43 0.39 1.93
N ALA A 136 -11.18 1.24 1.24
CA ALA A 136 -12.62 1.32 1.40
C ALA A 136 -13.33 0.02 0.99
N GLN A 137 -14.14 -0.53 1.88
CA GLN A 137 -14.90 -1.77 1.62
C GLN A 137 -15.91 -1.61 0.48
N SER A 138 -16.39 -0.38 0.25
CA SER A 138 -17.29 -0.04 -0.85
C SER A 138 -16.74 -0.44 -2.22
N ILE A 139 -15.41 -0.44 -2.41
CA ILE A 139 -14.75 -0.93 -3.64
C ILE A 139 -15.09 -2.41 -3.87
N PHE A 140 -15.00 -3.22 -2.83
CA PHE A 140 -15.13 -4.68 -2.87
C PHE A 140 -16.59 -5.17 -2.75
N ASN A 141 -17.50 -4.27 -2.34
CA ASN A 141 -18.93 -4.59 -2.23
C ASN A 141 -19.70 -4.45 -3.55
N GLN A 142 -19.02 -4.07 -4.66
CA GLN A 142 -19.62 -3.96 -5.98
C GLN A 142 -19.88 -5.32 -6.65
N GLY A 143 -19.35 -6.40 -6.09
CA GLY A 143 -19.46 -7.75 -6.67
C GLY A 143 -18.44 -8.03 -7.77
N TYR A 144 -17.45 -7.17 -7.97
CA TYR A 144 -16.35 -7.34 -8.91
C TYR A 144 -15.52 -8.58 -8.57
N LYS A 145 -14.93 -9.19 -9.60
CA LYS A 145 -14.15 -10.44 -9.49
C LYS A 145 -12.67 -10.26 -9.84
N TYR A 146 -12.31 -9.11 -10.41
CA TYR A 146 -10.97 -8.86 -10.93
C TYR A 146 -10.17 -7.84 -10.09
N THR A 147 -10.69 -7.43 -8.92
CA THR A 147 -10.00 -6.51 -7.99
C THR A 147 -9.70 -7.21 -6.67
N PHE A 148 -8.43 -7.11 -6.22
CA PHE A 148 -7.92 -7.75 -5.01
C PHE A 148 -7.12 -6.76 -4.17
N GLY A 149 -7.52 -6.51 -2.91
CA GLY A 149 -6.85 -5.59 -1.99
C GLY A 149 -6.03 -6.32 -0.95
N VAL A 150 -4.71 -6.04 -0.89
CA VAL A 150 -3.79 -6.73 0.03
C VAL A 150 -3.82 -6.18 1.46
N LEU A 151 -4.32 -4.98 1.65
CA LEU A 151 -4.35 -4.26 2.93
C LEU A 151 -5.60 -4.61 3.75
N SER A 152 -5.56 -4.29 5.05
CA SER A 152 -6.72 -4.38 5.93
C SER A 152 -7.74 -3.32 5.56
N PRO A 153 -9.06 -3.59 5.67
CA PRO A 153 -10.10 -2.66 5.25
C PRO A 153 -10.15 -1.39 6.11
N ALA A 154 -10.72 -0.31 5.53
CA ALA A 154 -10.78 1.03 6.11
C ALA A 154 -11.34 1.04 7.54
N ASN A 155 -12.37 0.25 7.81
CA ASN A 155 -12.98 0.19 9.15
C ASN A 155 -12.03 -0.29 10.27
N LYS A 156 -10.83 -0.79 9.93
CA LYS A 156 -9.83 -1.25 10.91
C LYS A 156 -8.78 -0.19 11.29
N TYR A 157 -8.67 0.91 10.54
CA TYR A 157 -7.54 1.84 10.64
C TYR A 157 -7.33 2.45 12.03
N LEU A 158 -8.38 2.81 12.76
CA LEU A 158 -8.29 3.41 14.08
C LEU A 158 -8.86 2.53 15.21
N GLU A 159 -9.34 1.31 14.91
CA GLU A 159 -9.80 0.37 15.97
C GLU A 159 -8.70 0.09 16.99
N GLY A 160 -7.46 -0.15 16.54
CA GLY A 160 -6.32 -0.39 17.43
C GLY A 160 -6.03 0.78 18.37
N VAL A 161 -6.25 2.04 17.93
CA VAL A 161 -6.13 3.22 18.79
C VAL A 161 -7.18 3.19 19.90
N ILE A 162 -8.42 2.82 19.58
CA ILE A 162 -9.50 2.69 20.56
C ILE A 162 -9.22 1.55 21.55
N ASP A 163 -8.72 0.39 21.06
CA ASP A 163 -8.34 -0.73 21.92
C ASP A 163 -7.19 -0.37 22.86
N MET A 164 -6.14 0.29 22.37
CA MET A 164 -5.05 0.82 23.17
C MET A 164 -5.58 1.82 24.22
N ALA A 165 -6.39 2.80 23.81
CA ALA A 165 -6.94 3.82 24.69
C ALA A 165 -7.77 3.23 25.84
N ALA A 166 -8.48 2.12 25.60
CA ALA A 166 -9.25 1.42 26.62
C ALA A 166 -8.38 0.81 27.73
N THR A 167 -7.07 0.62 27.51
CA THR A 167 -6.11 0.07 28.48
C THR A 167 -5.34 1.13 29.24
N LEU A 168 -5.39 2.41 28.84
CA LEU A 168 -4.62 3.50 29.44
C LEU A 168 -5.20 3.98 30.77
N ASN A 169 -4.36 4.56 31.62
CA ASN A 169 -4.74 5.13 32.90
C ASN A 169 -4.20 6.58 33.04
N PRO A 170 -5.06 7.61 33.28
CA PRO A 170 -6.53 7.51 33.32
C PRO A 170 -7.13 7.18 31.96
N LYS A 171 -8.14 6.31 31.93
CA LYS A 171 -8.82 5.94 30.68
C LYS A 171 -9.53 7.15 30.08
N PRO A 172 -9.32 7.46 28.76
CA PRO A 172 -10.12 8.47 28.07
C PRO A 172 -11.56 8.01 27.91
N THR A 173 -12.51 8.94 28.02
CA THR A 173 -13.95 8.67 28.01
C THR A 173 -14.72 9.39 26.91
N THR A 174 -14.13 10.40 26.29
CA THR A 174 -14.77 11.21 25.25
C THR A 174 -13.87 11.37 24.02
N LEU A 175 -14.51 11.42 22.85
CA LEU A 175 -13.86 11.46 21.54
C LEU A 175 -14.51 12.50 20.64
N ALA A 176 -13.73 13.40 20.06
CA ALA A 176 -14.11 14.17 18.89
C ALA A 176 -13.54 13.51 17.62
N MET A 177 -14.41 13.15 16.68
CA MET A 177 -14.07 12.60 15.38
C MET A 177 -14.22 13.65 14.29
N LEU A 178 -13.13 13.93 13.56
CA LEU A 178 -13.09 14.78 12.38
C LEU A 178 -12.86 13.89 11.16
N SER A 179 -13.55 14.14 10.05
CA SER A 179 -13.44 13.27 8.86
C SER A 179 -13.51 14.04 7.57
N ALA A 180 -12.60 13.76 6.64
CA ALA A 180 -12.79 14.12 5.24
C ALA A 180 -14.04 13.41 4.68
N ASP A 181 -14.61 13.95 3.59
CA ASP A 181 -15.86 13.46 2.99
C ASP A 181 -15.64 12.49 1.82
N ASP A 182 -14.42 11.87 1.72
CA ASP A 182 -14.15 10.81 0.77
C ASP A 182 -14.52 9.41 1.30
N ASN A 183 -14.59 8.41 0.40
CA ASN A 183 -15.04 7.07 0.72
C ASN A 183 -14.22 6.40 1.84
N PHE A 184 -12.90 6.51 1.79
CA PHE A 184 -12.02 5.94 2.81
C PHE A 184 -12.26 6.57 4.17
N SER A 185 -12.19 7.90 4.22
CA SER A 185 -12.27 8.67 5.45
C SER A 185 -13.62 8.49 6.16
N LEU A 186 -14.71 8.45 5.40
CA LEU A 186 -16.05 8.20 5.94
C LEU A 186 -16.18 6.80 6.53
N GLU A 187 -15.67 5.76 5.84
CA GLU A 187 -15.73 4.37 6.35
C GLU A 187 -14.91 4.19 7.65
N VAL A 188 -13.74 4.82 7.76
CA VAL A 188 -12.96 4.83 9.02
C VAL A 188 -13.76 5.52 10.13
N ALA A 189 -14.26 6.72 9.87
CA ALA A 189 -14.94 7.53 10.89
C ALA A 189 -16.25 6.89 11.35
N ASP A 190 -17.07 6.34 10.43
CA ASP A 190 -18.30 5.66 10.75
C ASP A 190 -18.05 4.38 11.56
N ALA A 191 -16.97 3.65 11.27
CA ALA A 191 -16.56 2.50 12.08
C ALA A 191 -16.18 2.91 13.50
N ILE A 192 -15.40 3.98 13.68
CA ILE A 192 -15.03 4.48 15.01
C ILE A 192 -16.25 5.02 15.77
N ASN A 193 -17.16 5.69 15.08
CA ASN A 193 -18.40 6.19 15.69
C ASN A 193 -19.26 5.08 16.31
N THR A 194 -19.17 3.87 15.76
CA THR A 194 -19.87 2.67 16.30
C THR A 194 -19.01 1.85 17.25
N TYR A 195 -17.69 1.80 17.04
CA TYR A 195 -16.79 0.96 17.82
C TYR A 195 -16.39 1.58 19.17
N ALA A 196 -16.06 2.86 19.22
CA ALA A 196 -15.59 3.52 20.42
C ALA A 196 -16.58 3.42 21.62
N PRO A 197 -17.92 3.54 21.43
CA PRO A 197 -18.87 3.32 22.51
C PRO A 197 -18.85 1.92 23.11
N THR A 198 -18.52 0.89 22.33
CA THR A 198 -18.38 -0.49 22.84
C THR A 198 -17.22 -0.66 23.83
N LYS A 199 -16.28 0.26 23.79
CA LYS A 199 -15.11 0.33 24.71
C LYS A 199 -15.32 1.38 25.83
N GLY A 200 -16.51 1.97 25.93
CA GLY A 200 -16.82 2.99 26.94
C GLY A 200 -16.21 4.37 26.64
N ILE A 201 -15.99 4.69 25.36
CA ILE A 201 -15.51 5.99 24.88
C ILE A 201 -16.62 6.63 24.05
N ASN A 202 -17.23 7.72 24.56
CA ASN A 202 -18.37 8.37 23.91
C ASN A 202 -17.90 9.32 22.80
N VAL A 203 -18.49 9.21 21.63
CA VAL A 203 -18.27 10.18 20.55
C VAL A 203 -19.11 11.40 20.81
N VAL A 204 -18.49 12.49 21.27
CA VAL A 204 -19.15 13.75 21.63
C VAL A 204 -19.22 14.74 20.47
N LEU A 205 -18.45 14.50 19.42
CA LEU A 205 -18.50 15.24 18.15
C LEU A 205 -18.16 14.29 17.00
N TYR A 206 -18.95 14.31 15.94
CA TYR A 206 -18.59 13.79 14.64
C TYR A 206 -18.80 14.88 13.58
N LYS A 207 -17.71 15.42 13.05
CA LYS A 207 -17.76 16.54 12.10
C LYS A 207 -17.03 16.19 10.81
N LYS A 208 -17.74 16.35 9.69
CA LYS A 208 -17.21 16.15 8.34
C LYS A 208 -16.67 17.46 7.79
N TYR A 209 -15.65 17.35 6.93
CA TYR A 209 -15.09 18.45 6.16
C TYR A 209 -14.76 17.98 4.74
N LYS A 210 -14.54 18.93 3.83
CA LYS A 210 -14.29 18.63 2.43
C LYS A 210 -12.91 17.98 2.26
N ASN A 211 -12.84 16.86 1.55
CA ASN A 211 -11.57 16.22 1.17
C ASN A 211 -10.64 17.21 0.43
N GLY A 212 -9.35 17.20 0.77
CA GLY A 212 -8.35 18.13 0.27
C GLY A 212 -8.38 19.51 0.96
N ALA A 213 -9.11 19.67 2.08
CA ALA A 213 -9.13 20.92 2.83
C ALA A 213 -7.79 21.22 3.47
N THR A 214 -7.28 22.43 3.26
CA THR A 214 -6.02 22.93 3.84
C THR A 214 -6.20 23.86 5.04
N ASN A 215 -7.44 24.30 5.29
CA ASN A 215 -7.80 25.12 6.46
C ASN A 215 -8.92 24.42 7.22
N LEU A 216 -8.59 23.91 8.42
CA LEU A 216 -9.47 23.12 9.29
C LEU A 216 -9.65 23.78 10.68
N VAL A 217 -9.45 25.10 10.77
CA VAL A 217 -9.59 25.86 12.03
C VAL A 217 -11.00 25.75 12.60
N ALA A 218 -12.05 25.81 11.77
CA ALA A 218 -13.44 25.73 12.22
C ALA A 218 -13.77 24.34 12.80
N GLU A 219 -13.21 23.27 12.22
CA GLU A 219 -13.35 21.89 12.68
C GLU A 219 -12.66 21.70 14.04
N VAL A 220 -11.46 22.22 14.16
CA VAL A 220 -10.67 22.19 15.40
C VAL A 220 -11.32 23.01 16.51
N GLN A 221 -11.90 24.19 16.21
CA GLN A 221 -12.65 24.99 17.17
C GLN A 221 -13.92 24.25 17.65
N ALA A 222 -14.62 23.54 16.74
CA ALA A 222 -15.76 22.73 17.13
C ALA A 222 -15.34 21.56 18.04
N ALA A 223 -14.21 20.91 17.76
CA ALA A 223 -13.65 19.87 18.63
C ALA A 223 -13.26 20.46 19.99
N LYS A 224 -12.62 21.62 20.03
CA LYS A 224 -12.25 22.30 21.29
C LYS A 224 -13.46 22.62 22.16
N ALA A 225 -14.56 23.04 21.57
CA ALA A 225 -15.76 23.42 22.29
C ALA A 225 -16.43 22.29 23.09
N VAL A 226 -16.19 21.02 22.72
CA VAL A 226 -16.73 19.84 23.41
C VAL A 226 -15.74 19.21 24.42
N HIS A 227 -14.55 19.79 24.59
CA HIS A 227 -13.52 19.36 25.55
C HIS A 227 -13.25 17.84 25.54
N PRO A 228 -12.88 17.23 24.40
CA PRO A 228 -12.72 15.79 24.30
C PRO A 228 -11.41 15.31 24.94
N ASP A 229 -11.41 14.08 25.48
CA ASP A 229 -10.20 13.38 25.88
C ASP A 229 -9.34 12.98 24.68
N MET A 230 -9.98 12.67 23.56
CA MET A 230 -9.34 12.21 22.32
C MET A 230 -9.81 13.04 21.13
N VAL A 231 -8.89 13.37 20.24
CA VAL A 231 -9.18 13.95 18.92
C VAL A 231 -8.67 12.97 17.87
N LEU A 232 -9.60 12.41 17.12
CA LEU A 232 -9.27 11.54 15.99
C LEU A 232 -9.61 12.23 14.67
N ASN A 233 -8.75 12.00 13.68
CA ASN A 233 -9.01 12.43 12.31
C ASN A 233 -8.94 11.26 11.34
N SER A 234 -9.94 11.15 10.47
CA SER A 234 -9.88 10.36 9.26
C SER A 234 -9.77 11.26 8.04
N GLY A 235 -8.65 11.14 7.34
CA GLY A 235 -8.26 11.95 6.20
C GLY A 235 -6.93 11.43 5.68
N HIS A 236 -6.30 12.20 4.81
CA HIS A 236 -5.00 11.92 4.24
C HIS A 236 -3.90 12.78 4.88
N LEU A 237 -2.67 12.66 4.44
CA LEU A 237 -1.51 13.36 5.02
C LEU A 237 -1.73 14.88 5.10
N GLN A 238 -2.27 15.49 4.05
CA GLN A 238 -2.44 16.94 3.99
C GLN A 238 -3.40 17.45 5.06
N GLU A 239 -4.53 16.79 5.26
CA GLU A 239 -5.51 17.12 6.29
C GLU A 239 -4.98 16.83 7.70
N ALA A 240 -4.24 15.74 7.88
CA ALA A 240 -3.60 15.42 9.16
C ALA A 240 -2.63 16.53 9.59
N ILE A 241 -1.81 17.05 8.67
CA ILE A 241 -0.92 18.18 8.90
C ILE A 241 -1.72 19.45 9.23
N ALA A 242 -2.79 19.74 8.47
CA ALA A 242 -3.62 20.93 8.67
C ALA A 242 -4.31 20.91 10.03
N ILE A 243 -4.89 19.77 10.44
CA ILE A 243 -5.51 19.60 11.76
C ILE A 243 -4.50 19.76 12.89
N ASN A 244 -3.31 19.16 12.77
CA ASN A 244 -2.30 19.25 13.81
C ASN A 244 -1.81 20.71 14.00
N LYS A 245 -1.61 21.45 12.91
CA LYS A 245 -1.27 22.89 12.96
C LYS A 245 -2.39 23.71 13.58
N ALA A 246 -3.63 23.51 13.13
CA ALA A 246 -4.79 24.21 13.67
C ALA A 246 -5.01 23.87 15.17
N ALA A 247 -4.81 22.61 15.59
CA ALA A 247 -4.91 22.21 17.00
C ALA A 247 -3.91 22.97 17.89
N LYS A 248 -2.68 23.14 17.42
CA LYS A 248 -1.67 23.97 18.10
C LYS A 248 -2.07 25.43 18.15
N GLU A 249 -2.42 26.01 17.01
CA GLU A 249 -2.82 27.43 16.92
C GLU A 249 -4.03 27.77 17.78
N GLN A 250 -5.00 26.88 17.83
CA GLN A 250 -6.22 27.04 18.61
C GLN A 250 -6.07 26.57 20.07
N GLN A 251 -4.89 26.05 20.47
CA GLN A 251 -4.67 25.48 21.80
C GLN A 251 -5.74 24.41 22.16
N LEU A 252 -6.05 23.53 21.19
CA LEU A 252 -6.86 22.35 21.45
C LEU A 252 -5.98 21.31 22.15
N ASN A 253 -6.19 21.10 23.44
CA ASN A 253 -5.47 20.09 24.21
C ASN A 253 -6.37 18.85 24.38
N ALA A 254 -5.78 17.66 24.17
CA ALA A 254 -6.42 16.37 24.36
C ALA A 254 -5.37 15.36 24.82
N LYS A 255 -5.80 14.29 25.49
CA LYS A 255 -4.90 13.22 25.96
C LYS A 255 -4.34 12.38 24.83
N ILE A 256 -5.08 12.30 23.71
CA ILE A 256 -4.71 11.54 22.50
C ILE A 256 -5.05 12.37 21.27
N PHE A 257 -4.10 12.48 20.35
CA PHE A 257 -4.31 12.87 18.96
C PHE A 257 -3.95 11.67 18.09
N ALA A 258 -4.89 11.17 17.27
CA ALA A 258 -4.65 10.03 16.41
C ALA A 258 -5.30 10.20 15.03
N TYR A 259 -4.54 9.89 13.98
CA TYR A 259 -4.97 10.11 12.60
C TYR A 259 -4.85 8.82 11.79
N SER A 260 -5.79 8.61 10.85
CA SER A 260 -5.84 7.39 10.04
C SER A 260 -4.65 7.28 9.07
N VAL A 261 -4.30 8.39 8.43
CA VAL A 261 -3.13 8.55 7.56
C VAL A 261 -2.37 9.81 7.99
N GLY A 262 -1.12 9.88 7.66
CA GLY A 262 -0.22 11.00 7.95
C GLY A 262 0.87 10.63 8.93
N PRO A 263 0.58 10.29 10.20
CA PRO A 263 1.62 10.05 11.20
C PRO A 263 2.69 9.03 10.80
N SER A 264 2.34 8.00 10.01
CA SER A 264 3.28 6.99 9.49
C SER A 264 4.24 7.53 8.41
N THR A 265 3.89 8.64 7.77
CA THR A 265 4.68 9.15 6.64
C THR A 265 5.84 10.04 7.09
N PRO A 266 7.01 9.99 6.41
CA PRO A 266 8.12 10.89 6.69
C PRO A 266 7.74 12.38 6.54
N ASP A 267 6.84 12.69 5.60
CA ASP A 267 6.38 14.05 5.33
C ASP A 267 5.60 14.68 6.49
N PHE A 268 4.94 13.88 7.33
CA PHE A 268 4.26 14.38 8.53
C PHE A 268 5.26 14.96 9.54
N ILE A 269 6.32 14.22 9.85
CA ILE A 269 7.38 14.67 10.75
C ILE A 269 8.12 15.87 10.14
N SER A 270 8.50 15.80 8.87
CA SER A 270 9.25 16.89 8.23
C SER A 270 8.46 18.20 8.13
N SER A 271 7.11 18.12 8.00
CA SER A 271 6.22 19.29 7.93
C SER A 271 5.91 19.92 9.28
N LEU A 272 5.95 19.16 10.35
CA LEU A 272 5.51 19.57 11.69
C LEU A 272 6.68 19.70 12.69
N GLY A 273 7.82 19.06 12.40
CA GLY A 273 8.96 19.04 13.31
C GLY A 273 8.57 18.47 14.68
N LYS A 274 8.92 19.18 15.76
CA LYS A 274 8.58 18.74 17.13
C LYS A 274 7.07 18.64 17.42
N ASP A 275 6.25 19.35 16.66
CA ASP A 275 4.79 19.35 16.83
C ASP A 275 4.14 18.03 16.36
N ALA A 276 4.89 17.17 15.65
CA ALA A 276 4.47 15.81 15.32
C ALA A 276 4.53 14.86 16.54
N ASN A 277 5.33 15.19 17.56
CA ASN A 277 5.49 14.30 18.72
C ASN A 277 4.16 14.07 19.45
N TYR A 278 4.03 12.88 20.02
CA TYR A 278 2.85 12.36 20.74
C TYR A 278 1.66 12.04 19.86
N VAL A 279 1.71 12.30 18.54
CA VAL A 279 0.62 11.94 17.62
C VAL A 279 0.68 10.44 17.34
N TYR A 280 -0.48 9.78 17.41
CA TYR A 280 -0.65 8.37 17.08
C TYR A 280 -1.17 8.20 15.64
N GLY A 281 -0.87 7.07 15.05
CA GLY A 281 -1.39 6.65 13.74
C GLY A 281 -1.81 5.20 13.72
N GLY A 282 -2.88 4.89 12.99
CA GLY A 282 -3.12 3.52 12.54
C GLY A 282 -2.15 3.17 11.41
N SER A 283 -1.52 2.00 11.47
CA SER A 283 -0.57 1.58 10.45
C SER A 283 -0.85 0.17 9.97
N GLN A 284 -0.76 -0.03 8.66
CA GLN A 284 -0.89 -1.35 8.05
C GLN A 284 0.33 -2.23 8.35
N TRP A 285 1.49 -1.64 8.57
CA TRP A 285 2.73 -2.36 8.78
C TRP A 285 3.78 -1.42 9.39
N THR A 286 4.68 -1.99 10.20
CA THR A 286 5.89 -1.31 10.70
C THR A 286 7.06 -2.29 10.67
N PRO A 287 8.33 -1.84 10.74
CA PRO A 287 9.50 -2.71 10.82
C PRO A 287 9.54 -3.65 12.04
N GLN A 288 8.68 -3.46 13.02
CA GLN A 288 8.60 -4.24 14.25
C GLN A 288 7.72 -5.48 14.15
N VAL A 289 6.94 -5.63 13.07
CA VAL A 289 6.10 -6.83 12.87
C VAL A 289 6.96 -8.10 12.77
N LYS A 290 6.43 -9.20 13.28
CA LYS A 290 7.17 -10.48 13.41
C LYS A 290 6.60 -11.56 12.51
N TYR A 291 6.52 -11.28 11.20
CA TYR A 291 6.09 -12.28 10.23
C TYR A 291 7.27 -13.13 9.77
N THR A 292 7.01 -14.42 9.51
CA THR A 292 7.95 -15.33 8.85
C THR A 292 7.49 -15.52 7.42
N PRO A 293 8.12 -14.85 6.44
CA PRO A 293 7.70 -14.94 5.05
C PRO A 293 7.94 -16.33 4.46
N GLU A 294 7.01 -16.79 3.60
CA GLU A 294 7.16 -18.02 2.82
C GLU A 294 8.03 -17.81 1.58
N PHE A 295 8.09 -16.57 1.08
CA PHE A 295 8.95 -16.17 -0.04
C PHE A 295 9.24 -14.67 0.03
N TYR A 296 10.18 -14.21 -0.80
CA TYR A 296 10.73 -12.87 -0.80
C TYR A 296 11.63 -12.62 0.42
N LEU A 297 11.80 -11.38 0.82
CA LEU A 297 12.69 -10.95 1.89
C LEU A 297 12.03 -11.10 3.27
N SER A 298 12.84 -11.28 4.30
CA SER A 298 12.42 -11.06 5.68
C SER A 298 12.08 -9.59 5.93
N VAL A 299 11.43 -9.27 7.05
CA VAL A 299 11.13 -7.86 7.42
C VAL A 299 12.41 -7.02 7.47
N SER A 300 13.48 -7.54 8.11
CA SER A 300 14.76 -6.83 8.23
C SER A 300 15.46 -6.66 6.88
N ASP A 301 15.44 -7.69 6.02
CA ASP A 301 16.04 -7.62 4.70
C ASP A 301 15.29 -6.67 3.77
N TYR A 302 13.95 -6.61 3.90
CA TYR A 302 13.12 -5.65 3.18
C TYR A 302 13.48 -4.21 3.55
N VAL A 303 13.58 -3.91 4.85
CA VAL A 303 14.02 -2.58 5.35
C VAL A 303 15.42 -2.24 4.82
N ALA A 304 16.35 -3.19 4.87
CA ALA A 304 17.71 -2.99 4.34
C ALA A 304 17.71 -2.72 2.83
N ALA A 305 16.92 -3.48 2.06
CA ALA A 305 16.80 -3.29 0.60
C ALA A 305 16.19 -1.92 0.25
N TYR A 306 15.16 -1.49 1.00
CA TYR A 306 14.57 -0.15 0.81
C TYR A 306 15.61 0.96 1.08
N LYS A 307 16.31 0.91 2.22
CA LYS A 307 17.34 1.90 2.56
C LYS A 307 18.49 1.94 1.56
N ALA A 308 18.86 0.80 1.01
CA ALA A 308 19.90 0.72 -0.03
C ALA A 308 19.45 1.40 -1.34
N LYS A 309 18.17 1.23 -1.72
CA LYS A 309 17.60 1.83 -2.94
C LYS A 309 17.29 3.31 -2.76
N TYR A 310 16.83 3.72 -1.58
CA TYR A 310 16.40 5.08 -1.27
C TYR A 310 17.20 5.66 -0.09
N PRO A 311 18.49 5.92 -0.26
CA PRO A 311 19.35 6.41 0.83
C PRO A 311 18.85 7.77 1.36
N GLY A 312 18.82 7.91 2.68
CA GLY A 312 18.40 9.14 3.36
C GLY A 312 16.90 9.29 3.62
N LEU A 313 16.06 8.36 3.14
CA LEU A 313 14.60 8.42 3.40
C LEU A 313 14.16 7.74 4.72
N GLY A 314 15.08 7.13 5.47
CA GLY A 314 14.73 6.42 6.72
C GLY A 314 14.20 5.01 6.48
N ASP A 315 13.34 4.54 7.38
CA ASP A 315 12.63 3.26 7.22
C ASP A 315 11.47 3.39 6.25
N PRO A 316 11.10 2.32 5.50
CA PRO A 316 9.90 2.32 4.69
C PRO A 316 8.66 2.44 5.59
N ASP A 317 7.70 3.24 5.16
CA ASP A 317 6.38 3.26 5.77
C ASP A 317 5.46 2.17 5.20
N TYR A 318 4.25 2.07 5.72
CA TYR A 318 3.32 1.03 5.28
C TYR A 318 2.87 1.19 3.82
N HIS A 319 2.80 2.41 3.25
CA HIS A 319 2.43 2.60 1.84
C HIS A 319 3.44 1.96 0.89
N VAL A 320 4.74 2.06 1.23
CA VAL A 320 5.79 1.36 0.50
C VAL A 320 5.65 -0.15 0.66
N ALA A 321 5.42 -0.61 1.90
CA ALA A 321 5.35 -2.04 2.22
C ALA A 321 4.15 -2.74 1.57
N GLU A 322 2.95 -2.15 1.64
CA GLU A 322 1.74 -2.73 1.04
C GLU A 322 1.78 -2.71 -0.49
N SER A 323 2.42 -1.69 -1.08
CA SER A 323 2.61 -1.62 -2.53
C SER A 323 3.54 -2.74 -3.03
N THR A 324 4.65 -2.99 -2.33
CA THR A 324 5.49 -4.17 -2.59
C THR A 324 4.69 -5.47 -2.42
N ALA A 325 3.85 -5.58 -1.39
CA ALA A 325 3.04 -6.75 -1.12
C ALA A 325 1.99 -7.02 -2.21
N ALA A 326 1.40 -5.99 -2.82
CA ALA A 326 0.51 -6.13 -3.98
C ALA A 326 1.22 -6.77 -5.17
N CYS A 327 2.45 -6.32 -5.47
CA CYS A 327 3.27 -6.93 -6.50
C CYS A 327 3.61 -8.41 -6.19
N LEU A 328 3.91 -8.72 -4.92
CA LEU A 328 4.18 -10.10 -4.49
C LEU A 328 2.94 -11.01 -4.63
N ALA A 329 1.74 -10.49 -4.32
CA ALA A 329 0.50 -11.22 -4.50
C ALA A 329 0.27 -11.55 -5.98
N LEU A 330 0.44 -10.56 -6.87
CA LEU A 330 0.31 -10.75 -8.31
C LEU A 330 1.37 -11.74 -8.85
N GLN A 331 2.64 -11.58 -8.46
CA GLN A 331 3.72 -12.50 -8.82
C GLN A 331 3.36 -13.94 -8.45
N ARG A 332 2.99 -14.18 -7.19
CA ARG A 332 2.69 -15.53 -6.72
C ARG A 332 1.47 -16.11 -7.42
N ALA A 333 0.47 -15.30 -7.74
CA ALA A 333 -0.69 -15.74 -8.50
C ALA A 333 -0.33 -16.15 -9.94
N ILE A 334 0.52 -15.39 -10.64
CA ILE A 334 1.01 -15.74 -11.97
C ILE A 334 1.82 -17.05 -11.93
N GLU A 335 2.71 -17.19 -10.95
CA GLU A 335 3.52 -18.41 -10.74
C GLU A 335 2.64 -19.63 -10.46
N ASN A 336 1.62 -19.49 -9.60
CA ASN A 336 0.67 -20.57 -9.27
C ASN A 336 -0.22 -20.94 -10.46
N ALA A 337 -0.69 -19.95 -11.23
CA ALA A 337 -1.47 -20.15 -12.45
C ALA A 337 -0.65 -20.81 -13.56
N LYS A 338 0.69 -20.74 -13.52
CA LYS A 338 1.61 -21.17 -14.58
C LYS A 338 1.20 -20.63 -15.97
N SER A 339 0.64 -19.42 -16.01
CA SER A 339 0.00 -18.84 -17.18
C SER A 339 -0.07 -17.32 -17.05
N LEU A 340 -0.09 -16.64 -18.21
CA LEU A 340 -0.41 -15.22 -18.32
C LEU A 340 -1.88 -14.97 -18.72
N ASP A 341 -2.70 -16.02 -18.75
CA ASP A 341 -4.14 -15.89 -18.99
C ASP A 341 -4.80 -15.14 -17.83
N PRO A 342 -5.46 -13.99 -18.04
CA PRO A 342 -6.01 -13.16 -16.97
C PRO A 342 -7.01 -13.89 -16.06
N LYS A 343 -7.83 -14.80 -16.65
CA LYS A 343 -8.82 -15.56 -15.87
C LYS A 343 -8.14 -16.56 -14.93
N LYS A 344 -7.10 -17.27 -15.40
CA LYS A 344 -6.35 -18.20 -14.57
C LYS A 344 -5.61 -17.47 -13.45
N VAL A 345 -5.04 -16.30 -13.73
CA VAL A 345 -4.37 -15.47 -12.73
C VAL A 345 -5.38 -14.92 -11.72
N ARG A 346 -6.57 -14.47 -12.16
CA ARG A 346 -7.68 -14.08 -11.30
C ARG A 346 -8.09 -15.22 -10.35
N ASP A 347 -8.24 -16.43 -10.87
CA ASP A 347 -8.61 -17.60 -10.05
C ASP A 347 -7.50 -17.96 -9.05
N ALA A 348 -6.24 -17.82 -9.44
CA ALA A 348 -5.09 -18.00 -8.55
C ALA A 348 -5.01 -16.93 -7.46
N LEU A 349 -5.35 -15.66 -7.77
CA LEU A 349 -5.49 -14.59 -6.77
C LEU A 349 -6.61 -14.91 -5.77
N ALA A 350 -7.79 -15.30 -6.25
CA ALA A 350 -8.92 -15.63 -5.40
C ALA A 350 -8.64 -16.82 -4.43
N ALA A 351 -7.72 -17.72 -4.81
CA ALA A 351 -7.30 -18.86 -4.00
C ALA A 351 -6.02 -18.57 -3.18
N LEU A 352 -5.44 -17.37 -3.27
CA LEU A 352 -4.17 -17.06 -2.64
C LEU A 352 -4.28 -17.09 -1.10
N ASP A 353 -3.32 -17.76 -0.48
CA ASP A 353 -3.12 -17.78 0.98
C ASP A 353 -1.61 -17.90 1.22
N VAL A 354 -0.95 -16.81 1.55
CA VAL A 354 0.51 -16.74 1.67
C VAL A 354 0.92 -15.74 2.73
N VAL A 355 2.00 -16.02 3.46
CA VAL A 355 2.61 -15.09 4.40
C VAL A 355 3.82 -14.41 3.75
N THR A 356 3.84 -13.09 3.77
CA THR A 356 4.94 -12.25 3.31
C THR A 356 5.50 -11.42 4.46
N PHE A 357 6.54 -10.63 4.21
CA PHE A 357 7.04 -9.65 5.20
C PHE A 357 5.97 -8.64 5.64
N PHE A 358 4.98 -8.38 4.79
CA PHE A 358 3.84 -7.49 5.07
C PHE A 358 2.77 -8.17 5.94
N GLY A 359 2.76 -9.49 6.02
CA GLY A 359 1.82 -10.33 6.73
C GLY A 359 1.11 -11.30 5.81
N ARG A 360 0.01 -11.89 6.31
CA ARG A 360 -0.79 -12.84 5.53
C ARG A 360 -1.58 -12.12 4.46
N ILE A 361 -1.43 -12.58 3.22
CA ILE A 361 -2.23 -12.16 2.08
C ILE A 361 -3.18 -13.29 1.74
N LYS A 362 -4.44 -13.06 2.02
CA LYS A 362 -5.56 -13.95 1.73
C LYS A 362 -6.79 -13.10 1.49
N PHE A 363 -7.53 -13.42 0.46
CA PHE A 363 -8.72 -12.67 0.10
C PHE A 363 -10.00 -13.40 0.53
N ASP A 364 -10.99 -12.65 0.96
CA ASP A 364 -12.35 -13.17 1.11
C ASP A 364 -13.05 -13.26 -0.28
N SER A 365 -14.31 -13.69 -0.29
CA SER A 365 -15.07 -13.87 -1.55
C SER A 365 -15.31 -12.56 -2.33
N ARG A 366 -15.03 -11.40 -1.72
CA ARG A 366 -15.13 -10.08 -2.35
C ARG A 366 -13.80 -9.61 -2.94
N GLY A 367 -12.67 -10.26 -2.59
CA GLY A 367 -11.33 -9.87 -3.01
C GLY A 367 -10.58 -8.97 -2.02
N ILE A 368 -11.08 -8.78 -0.79
CA ILE A 368 -10.41 -7.96 0.23
C ILE A 368 -9.71 -8.85 1.29
N ASN A 369 -8.55 -8.40 1.75
CA ASN A 369 -7.79 -9.07 2.81
C ASN A 369 -8.31 -8.66 4.20
N ILE A 370 -9.09 -9.52 4.84
CA ILE A 370 -9.60 -9.32 6.20
C ILE A 370 -8.78 -10.07 7.27
N TYR A 371 -7.68 -10.72 6.88
CA TYR A 371 -6.93 -11.66 7.74
C TYR A 371 -5.65 -11.05 8.32
N LYS A 372 -5.33 -9.82 7.96
CA LYS A 372 -4.13 -9.11 8.41
C LYS A 372 -4.50 -8.12 9.52
N PRO A 373 -3.85 -8.17 10.70
CA PRO A 373 -4.04 -7.15 11.73
C PRO A 373 -3.32 -5.85 11.35
N MET A 374 -3.80 -4.75 11.93
CA MET A 374 -3.11 -3.46 11.91
C MET A 374 -2.37 -3.23 13.23
N VAL A 375 -1.46 -2.25 13.24
CA VAL A 375 -0.70 -1.82 14.40
C VAL A 375 -0.98 -0.34 14.68
N VAL A 376 -0.63 0.13 15.90
CA VAL A 376 -0.64 1.56 16.24
C VAL A 376 0.79 2.02 16.43
N GLU A 377 1.11 3.11 15.79
CA GLU A 377 2.38 3.80 15.99
C GLU A 377 2.17 5.14 16.68
N GLN A 378 3.23 5.64 17.31
CA GLN A 378 3.30 6.98 17.89
C GLN A 378 4.63 7.62 17.52
N ILE A 379 4.60 8.90 17.21
CA ILE A 379 5.82 9.69 17.03
C ILE A 379 6.34 10.12 18.40
N GLN A 380 7.56 9.66 18.74
CA GLN A 380 8.24 9.98 19.99
C GLN A 380 9.63 10.52 19.67
N ASP A 381 9.91 11.75 20.10
CA ASP A 381 11.20 12.43 19.90
C ASP A 381 11.62 12.48 18.40
N GLY A 382 10.63 12.66 17.51
CA GLY A 382 10.82 12.73 16.06
C GLY A 382 11.00 11.39 15.36
N VAL A 383 10.75 10.26 16.04
CA VAL A 383 10.89 8.90 15.53
C VAL A 383 9.56 8.14 15.64
N HIS A 384 9.25 7.32 14.64
CA HIS A 384 8.11 6.41 14.70
C HIS A 384 8.41 5.22 15.62
N HIS A 385 7.49 4.93 16.53
CA HIS A 385 7.53 3.75 17.39
C HIS A 385 6.22 2.99 17.28
N THR A 386 6.29 1.67 17.17
CA THR A 386 5.12 0.81 17.31
C THR A 386 4.78 0.69 18.78
N VAL A 387 3.55 1.07 19.17
CA VAL A 387 3.13 1.11 20.57
C VAL A 387 2.00 0.13 20.90
N PHE A 388 1.34 -0.44 19.88
CA PHE A 388 0.27 -1.42 20.05
C PHE A 388 0.09 -2.29 18.78
N PRO A 389 -0.25 -3.60 18.88
CA PRO A 389 -0.43 -4.35 20.14
C PRO A 389 0.91 -4.66 20.84
N PRO A 390 0.89 -5.03 22.13
CA PRO A 390 2.11 -5.23 22.93
C PRO A 390 3.11 -6.24 22.35
N GLU A 391 2.65 -7.24 21.59
CA GLU A 391 3.47 -8.31 21.03
C GLU A 391 4.48 -7.82 19.98
N VAL A 392 4.22 -6.67 19.37
CA VAL A 392 5.09 -6.04 18.34
C VAL A 392 5.54 -4.64 18.73
N ALA A 393 5.16 -4.16 19.91
CA ALA A 393 5.55 -2.85 20.38
C ALA A 393 7.06 -2.79 20.67
N ASP A 394 7.71 -1.71 20.25
CA ASP A 394 9.11 -1.38 20.56
C ASP A 394 9.22 -0.23 21.57
N ALA A 395 8.10 0.45 21.86
CA ALA A 395 8.01 1.49 22.90
C ALA A 395 6.67 1.44 23.63
N GLN A 396 6.62 2.02 24.83
CA GLN A 396 5.36 2.28 25.52
C GLN A 396 4.73 3.58 25.01
N PRO A 397 3.38 3.67 24.98
CA PRO A 397 2.73 4.92 24.67
C PRO A 397 3.16 6.05 25.61
N LYS A 398 3.63 7.19 25.07
CA LYS A 398 3.78 8.43 25.84
C LYS A 398 2.41 9.06 26.03
N TYR A 399 1.83 8.85 27.19
CA TYR A 399 0.45 9.22 27.55
C TYR A 399 0.36 9.79 28.98
N PRO A 400 -0.46 10.81 29.28
CA PRO A 400 -1.23 11.60 28.30
C PRO A 400 -0.33 12.50 27.45
N THR A 401 -0.82 12.91 26.28
CA THR A 401 -0.15 13.93 25.46
C THR A 401 -0.04 15.24 26.27
N PRO A 402 1.14 15.86 26.41
CA PRO A 402 1.28 17.15 27.06
C PRO A 402 0.50 18.26 26.34
N ASN A 403 0.15 19.32 27.05
CA ASN A 403 -0.46 20.50 26.44
C ASN A 403 0.52 21.17 25.47
N TRP A 404 0.00 21.93 24.51
CA TRP A 404 0.81 22.54 23.46
C TRP A 404 1.89 23.50 23.97
N ASP A 405 1.69 24.14 25.11
CA ASP A 405 2.65 25.01 25.77
C ASP A 405 3.79 24.25 26.48
N GLN A 406 3.67 22.94 26.59
CA GLN A 406 4.61 22.05 27.29
C GLN A 406 5.41 21.14 26.32
N ARG A 407 5.13 21.22 25.01
CA ARG A 407 5.75 20.38 23.97
C ARG A 407 7.01 20.97 23.36
#